data_6ca65d5980a319582354ad6b656a51c5
#
_entry.id   6ca65d5980a319582354ad6b656a51c5
#
_cell.length_a   1.000
_cell.length_b   1.000
_cell.length_c   1.000
_cell.angle_alpha   90.00
_cell.angle_beta   90.00
_cell.angle_gamma   90.00
#
_symmetry.space_group_name_H-M   'P 1'
#
loop_
_entity.id
_entity.type
_entity.pdbx_description
1 polymer ?
#
loop_
_entity_poly.entity_id
_entity_poly.type
_entity_poly.pdbx_seq_one_letter_code
_entity_poly.pdbx_strand_id
1 'polypeptide(L)'
;MRPYSQLPTDLVNDTVARYNFITPNRCNDMHNSCAPLNDPVLQGDVWLSTEVPKILASPAYASNGALFILWDEGDSGNRPIGMIVLSPKAKGGGYQNTIHYTHSSTLRTVEEIFGVSPLLGDAANATDLSDLFVSFP
;
A
#
# COMPACT_ATOMS: atom_id res chain seq x y z
N MET A 1 1.85 -6.60 17.09
CA MET A 1 0.68 -5.95 16.44
C MET A 1 0.28 -4.76 17.32
N ARG A 2 -0.01 -3.60 16.72
CA ARG A 2 -0.40 -2.36 17.45
C ARG A 2 -1.78 -1.92 16.95
N PRO A 3 -2.62 -1.30 17.78
CA PRO A 3 -3.91 -0.76 17.32
C PRO A 3 -3.66 0.40 16.34
N TYR A 4 -4.50 0.50 15.31
CA TYR A 4 -4.40 1.53 14.28
C TYR A 4 -4.44 2.96 14.86
N SER A 5 -5.14 3.16 15.96
CA SER A 5 -5.25 4.46 16.66
C SER A 5 -3.91 5.04 17.12
N GLN A 6 -2.83 4.26 17.14
CA GLN A 6 -1.49 4.73 17.47
C GLN A 6 -0.72 5.28 16.25
N LEU A 7 -1.08 4.88 15.04
CA LEU A 7 -0.37 5.29 13.83
C LEU A 7 -0.25 6.80 13.66
N PRO A 8 -1.32 7.61 13.85
CA PRO A 8 -1.20 9.07 13.72
C PRO A 8 -0.16 9.67 14.66
N THR A 9 -0.09 9.19 15.89
CA THR A 9 0.91 9.64 16.87
C THR A 9 2.33 9.24 16.47
N ASP A 10 2.50 7.99 16.01
CA ASP A 10 3.81 7.49 15.57
C ASP A 10 4.30 8.26 14.33
N LEU A 11 3.42 8.59 13.38
CA LEU A 11 3.74 9.38 12.19
C LEU A 11 4.19 10.81 12.54
N VAL A 12 3.48 11.48 13.46
CA VAL A 12 3.82 12.84 13.89
C VAL A 12 5.15 12.89 14.64
N ASN A 13 5.42 11.88 15.47
CA ASN A 13 6.62 11.81 16.30
C ASN A 13 7.83 11.18 15.59
N ASP A 14 7.69 10.79 14.32
CA ASP A 14 8.71 10.06 13.54
C ASP A 14 9.20 8.79 14.25
N THR A 15 8.26 8.08 14.87
CA THR A 15 8.50 6.81 15.59
C THR A 15 7.82 5.61 14.93
N VAL A 16 7.29 5.84 13.73
CA VAL A 16 6.66 4.78 12.93
C VAL A 16 7.68 3.70 12.56
N ALA A 17 7.25 2.45 12.53
CA ALA A 17 8.11 1.35 12.11
C ALA A 17 8.52 1.50 10.63
N ARG A 18 9.67 0.95 10.26
CA ARG A 18 10.15 0.96 8.87
C ARG A 18 9.22 0.19 7.91
N TYR A 19 8.54 -0.83 8.39
CA TYR A 19 7.52 -1.56 7.65
C TYR A 19 6.21 -1.57 8.44
N ASN A 20 5.14 -1.16 7.79
CA ASN A 20 3.80 -1.13 8.37
C ASN A 20 2.82 -1.84 7.43
N PHE A 21 2.11 -2.82 7.95
CA PHE A 21 1.01 -3.47 7.25
C PHE A 21 -0.30 -3.04 7.90
N ILE A 22 -1.12 -2.30 7.16
CA ILE A 22 -2.37 -1.71 7.65
C ILE A 22 -3.53 -2.48 7.04
N THR A 23 -4.35 -3.09 7.88
CA THR A 23 -5.61 -3.72 7.47
C THR A 23 -6.77 -2.91 8.04
N PRO A 24 -7.55 -2.21 7.20
CA PRO A 24 -8.76 -1.52 7.62
C PRO A 24 -9.80 -2.51 8.16
N ASN A 25 -10.80 -2.01 8.87
CA ASN A 25 -11.95 -2.83 9.24
C ASN A 25 -12.85 -3.09 8.02
N ARG A 26 -13.76 -4.07 8.12
CA ARG A 26 -14.60 -4.53 7.01
C ARG A 26 -15.55 -3.49 6.40
N CYS A 27 -15.71 -2.34 7.02
CA CYS A 27 -16.44 -1.21 6.43
C CYS A 27 -15.51 -0.33 5.60
N ASN A 28 -14.26 -0.15 6.05
CA ASN A 28 -13.30 0.75 5.43
C ASN A 28 -12.43 0.06 4.35
N ASP A 29 -12.41 -1.28 4.35
CA ASP A 29 -11.73 -2.09 3.32
C ASP A 29 -12.62 -2.39 2.09
N MET A 30 -13.82 -1.81 2.03
CA MET A 30 -14.82 -1.97 0.97
C MET A 30 -15.54 -3.33 0.94
N HIS A 31 -15.37 -4.17 1.96
CA HIS A 31 -16.03 -5.48 2.01
C HIS A 31 -17.52 -5.39 2.39
N ASN A 32 -17.84 -4.62 3.44
CA ASN A 32 -19.20 -4.53 3.97
C ASN A 32 -19.86 -3.20 3.65
N SER A 33 -21.16 -3.24 3.33
CA SER A 33 -22.02 -2.05 3.35
C SER A 33 -22.37 -1.67 4.78
N CYS A 34 -21.92 -0.51 5.25
CA CYS A 34 -22.10 -0.03 6.62
C CYS A 34 -22.78 1.32 6.67
N ALA A 35 -23.67 1.50 7.66
CA ALA A 35 -24.26 2.82 7.93
C ALA A 35 -23.17 3.82 8.37
N PRO A 36 -23.31 5.12 8.11
CA PRO A 36 -24.47 5.77 7.44
C PRO A 36 -24.39 5.75 5.91
N LEU A 37 -23.24 5.44 5.30
CA LEU A 37 -23.04 5.58 3.85
C LEU A 37 -23.72 4.45 3.06
N ASN A 38 -23.70 3.23 3.58
CA ASN A 38 -24.26 2.04 2.93
C ASN A 38 -23.77 1.80 1.48
N ASP A 39 -22.56 2.27 1.18
CA ASP A 39 -21.86 2.11 -0.09
C ASP A 39 -20.42 1.73 0.20
N PRO A 40 -20.00 0.47 -0.04
CA PRO A 40 -18.67 0.00 0.31
C PRO A 40 -17.55 0.78 -0.35
N VAL A 41 -17.70 1.15 -1.62
CA VAL A 41 -16.66 1.89 -2.35
C VAL A 41 -16.51 3.30 -1.78
N LEU A 42 -17.63 4.00 -1.57
CA LEU A 42 -17.64 5.33 -0.97
C LEU A 42 -17.07 5.32 0.46
N GLN A 43 -17.35 4.27 1.24
CA GLN A 43 -16.80 4.11 2.60
C GLN A 43 -15.27 4.04 2.58
N GLY A 44 -14.72 3.21 1.70
CA GLY A 44 -13.27 3.08 1.53
C GLY A 44 -12.64 4.37 1.01
N ASP A 45 -13.27 5.04 0.05
CA ASP A 45 -12.80 6.32 -0.48
C ASP A 45 -12.76 7.40 0.62
N VAL A 46 -13.83 7.54 1.40
CA VAL A 46 -13.89 8.48 2.54
C VAL A 46 -12.82 8.17 3.58
N TRP A 47 -12.60 6.89 3.89
CA TRP A 47 -11.55 6.49 4.82
C TRP A 47 -10.16 6.81 4.28
N LEU A 48 -9.86 6.45 3.04
CA LEU A 48 -8.57 6.75 2.40
C LEU A 48 -8.34 8.25 2.29
N SER A 49 -9.35 9.05 1.93
CA SER A 49 -9.24 10.51 1.84
C SER A 49 -8.90 11.17 3.18
N THR A 50 -9.21 10.49 4.29
CA THR A 50 -8.88 10.94 5.65
C THR A 50 -7.50 10.46 6.11
N GLU A 51 -7.13 9.22 5.80
CA GLU A 51 -5.93 8.59 6.37
C GLU A 51 -4.68 8.78 5.50
N VAL A 52 -4.81 8.71 4.19
CA VAL A 52 -3.67 8.87 3.26
C VAL A 52 -2.96 10.22 3.44
N PRO A 53 -3.65 11.37 3.53
CA PRO A 53 -2.98 12.65 3.73
C PRO A 53 -2.12 12.71 5.01
N LYS A 54 -2.51 12.02 6.08
CA LYS A 54 -1.73 11.96 7.32
C LYS A 54 -0.40 11.23 7.11
N ILE A 55 -0.44 10.14 6.34
CA ILE A 55 0.77 9.38 5.99
C ILE A 55 1.68 10.22 5.10
N LEU A 56 1.13 10.83 4.04
CA LEU A 56 1.90 11.65 3.10
C LEU A 56 2.52 12.90 3.73
N ALA A 57 1.92 13.43 4.80
CA ALA A 57 2.44 14.58 5.54
C ALA A 57 3.54 14.21 6.55
N SER A 58 3.81 12.92 6.76
CA SER A 58 4.77 12.48 7.78
C SER A 58 6.23 12.63 7.35
N PRO A 59 7.15 12.86 8.31
CA PRO A 59 8.59 12.84 8.05
C PRO A 59 9.05 11.50 7.43
N ALA A 60 8.50 10.38 7.89
CA ALA A 60 8.83 9.06 7.38
C ALA A 60 8.51 8.92 5.88
N TYR A 61 7.37 9.46 5.41
CA TYR A 61 7.05 9.47 3.99
C TYR A 61 8.00 10.37 3.20
N ALA A 62 8.25 11.59 3.70
CA ALA A 62 9.15 12.55 3.06
C ALA A 62 10.59 12.03 2.97
N SER A 63 11.01 11.20 3.94
CA SER A 63 12.33 10.58 3.99
C SER A 63 12.38 9.25 3.23
N ASN A 64 11.97 9.27 1.96
CA ASN A 64 12.02 8.11 1.07
C ASN A 64 10.97 7.02 1.40
N GLY A 65 9.82 7.40 1.93
CA GLY A 65 8.74 6.46 2.19
C GLY A 65 8.02 6.00 0.91
N ALA A 66 7.42 4.82 0.96
CA ALA A 66 6.51 4.33 -0.06
C ALA A 66 5.21 3.82 0.57
N LEU A 67 4.08 4.24 0.04
CA LEU A 67 2.75 3.76 0.42
C LEU A 67 2.17 2.97 -0.75
N PHE A 68 1.86 1.70 -0.49
CA PHE A 68 1.14 0.83 -1.40
C PHE A 68 -0.29 0.67 -0.90
N ILE A 69 -1.27 1.03 -1.74
CA ILE A 69 -2.68 0.74 -1.50
C ILE A 69 -3.00 -0.42 -2.43
N LEU A 70 -3.32 -1.58 -1.86
CA LEU A 70 -3.40 -2.84 -2.57
C LEU A 70 -4.66 -3.59 -2.17
N TRP A 71 -5.41 -4.08 -3.15
CA TRP A 71 -6.52 -5.00 -2.93
C TRP A 71 -6.02 -6.43 -2.86
N ASP A 72 -6.68 -7.26 -2.05
CA ASP A 72 -6.34 -8.67 -1.85
C ASP A 72 -6.84 -9.55 -2.99
N GLU A 73 -7.97 -9.19 -3.61
CA GLU A 73 -8.54 -9.96 -4.71
C GLU A 73 -9.28 -9.06 -5.72
N GLY A 74 -9.57 -9.61 -6.89
CA GLY A 74 -10.44 -9.00 -7.88
C GLY A 74 -11.91 -9.32 -7.61
N ASP A 75 -12.82 -8.60 -8.26
CA ASP A 75 -14.28 -8.74 -8.10
C ASP A 75 -14.79 -10.17 -8.38
N SER A 76 -14.22 -10.86 -9.36
CA SER A 76 -14.56 -12.25 -9.65
C SER A 76 -13.52 -12.93 -10.57
N GLY A 77 -13.19 -14.17 -10.29
CA GLY A 77 -12.29 -14.99 -11.13
C GLY A 77 -10.89 -14.39 -11.26
N ASN A 78 -10.32 -14.44 -12.46
CA ASN A 78 -8.96 -13.95 -12.76
C ASN A 78 -8.91 -12.44 -13.10
N ARG A 79 -9.73 -11.60 -12.46
CA ARG A 79 -9.67 -10.17 -12.71
C ARG A 79 -8.45 -9.54 -12.02
N PRO A 80 -7.88 -8.47 -12.62
CA PRO A 80 -6.78 -7.75 -12.00
C PRO A 80 -7.17 -7.21 -10.64
N ILE A 81 -6.25 -7.29 -9.68
CA ILE A 81 -6.35 -6.59 -8.40
C ILE A 81 -5.89 -5.14 -8.56
N GLY A 82 -6.50 -4.23 -7.81
CA GLY A 82 -6.11 -2.82 -7.80
C GLY A 82 -4.80 -2.60 -7.04
N MET A 83 -3.98 -1.67 -7.52
CA MET A 83 -2.81 -1.17 -6.79
C MET A 83 -2.59 0.30 -7.09
N ILE A 84 -2.30 1.09 -6.04
CA ILE A 84 -1.84 2.47 -6.15
C ILE A 84 -0.52 2.57 -5.39
N VAL A 85 0.48 3.19 -6.01
CA VAL A 85 1.79 3.43 -5.38
C VAL A 85 2.01 4.92 -5.23
N LEU A 86 2.27 5.36 -4.01
CA LEU A 86 2.59 6.75 -3.67
C LEU A 86 3.98 6.79 -3.01
N SER A 87 4.88 7.59 -3.56
CA SER A 87 6.22 7.80 -3.03
C SER A 87 6.82 9.07 -3.61
N PRO A 88 7.68 9.80 -2.89
CA PRO A 88 8.50 10.84 -3.49
C PRO A 88 9.37 10.35 -4.65
N LYS A 89 9.62 9.04 -4.72
CA LYS A 89 10.40 8.40 -5.78
C LYS A 89 9.55 7.67 -6.83
N ALA A 90 8.24 7.68 -6.72
CA ALA A 90 7.38 7.12 -7.77
C ALA A 90 7.45 7.98 -9.04
N LYS A 91 7.24 7.36 -10.20
CA LYS A 91 7.18 8.08 -11.50
C LYS A 91 6.10 9.15 -11.53
N GLY A 92 5.05 9.04 -10.70
CA GLY A 92 4.01 10.06 -10.56
C GLY A 92 3.19 10.31 -11.83
N GLY A 93 2.45 11.43 -11.87
CA GLY A 93 1.71 11.87 -13.05
C GLY A 93 0.67 10.89 -13.59
N GLY A 94 0.19 9.95 -12.77
CA GLY A 94 -0.70 8.88 -13.23
C GLY A 94 0.00 7.80 -14.06
N TYR A 95 1.32 7.63 -13.90
CA TYR A 95 2.07 6.58 -14.61
C TYR A 95 1.42 5.21 -14.39
N GLN A 96 1.30 4.48 -15.47
CA GLN A 96 0.82 3.09 -15.48
C GLN A 96 1.58 2.28 -16.52
N ASN A 97 1.64 0.97 -16.33
CA ASN A 97 2.24 0.04 -17.29
C ASN A 97 1.34 -1.19 -17.48
N THR A 98 1.77 -2.09 -18.35
CA THR A 98 1.08 -3.36 -18.67
C THR A 98 1.86 -4.59 -18.18
N ILE A 99 2.85 -4.39 -17.31
CA ILE A 99 3.61 -5.48 -16.73
C ILE A 99 2.69 -6.27 -15.80
N HIS A 100 2.72 -7.59 -15.90
CA HIS A 100 1.94 -8.45 -15.02
C HIS A 100 2.61 -8.53 -13.64
N TYR A 101 1.92 -8.02 -12.64
CA TYR A 101 2.30 -8.12 -11.23
C TYR A 101 1.34 -9.01 -10.45
N THR A 102 1.85 -9.58 -9.36
CA THR A 102 1.10 -10.41 -8.41
C THR A 102 1.40 -9.96 -6.98
N HIS A 103 0.74 -10.55 -6.00
CA HIS A 103 1.12 -10.33 -4.59
C HIS A 103 2.57 -10.70 -4.30
N SER A 104 3.10 -11.71 -5.00
CA SER A 104 4.53 -12.08 -4.93
C SER A 104 5.44 -10.96 -5.44
N SER A 105 4.98 -10.12 -6.39
CA SER A 105 5.69 -8.93 -6.84
C SER A 105 5.83 -7.88 -5.72
N THR A 106 4.76 -7.68 -4.96
CA THR A 106 4.78 -6.78 -3.80
C THR A 106 5.72 -7.32 -2.72
N LEU A 107 5.65 -8.62 -2.41
CA LEU A 107 6.54 -9.26 -1.46
C LEU A 107 8.00 -9.09 -1.88
N ARG A 108 8.34 -9.43 -3.12
CA ARG A 108 9.69 -9.27 -3.67
C ARG A 108 10.19 -7.82 -3.52
N THR A 109 9.36 -6.86 -3.89
CA THR A 109 9.69 -5.44 -3.78
C THR A 109 10.04 -5.04 -2.34
N VAL A 110 9.22 -5.46 -1.38
CA VAL A 110 9.48 -5.22 0.05
C VAL A 110 10.78 -5.89 0.50
N GLU A 111 11.01 -7.13 0.11
CA GLU A 111 12.24 -7.86 0.47
C GLU A 111 13.49 -7.18 -0.10
N GLU A 112 13.45 -6.71 -1.34
CA GLU A 112 14.54 -5.99 -1.98
C GLU A 112 14.80 -4.63 -1.31
N ILE A 113 13.77 -3.85 -0.97
CA ILE A 113 13.88 -2.59 -0.23
C ILE A 113 14.59 -2.81 1.12
N PHE A 114 14.33 -3.93 1.79
CA PHE A 114 14.93 -4.22 3.10
C PHE A 114 16.18 -5.09 3.02
N GLY A 115 16.64 -5.46 1.83
CA GLY A 115 17.83 -6.29 1.64
C GLY A 115 17.66 -7.70 2.19
N VAL A 116 16.46 -8.27 2.17
CA VAL A 116 16.18 -9.64 2.62
C VAL A 116 16.69 -10.64 1.61
N SER A 117 17.45 -11.62 2.05
CA SER A 117 17.98 -12.69 1.21
C SER A 117 18.14 -13.98 2.02
N PRO A 118 17.83 -15.16 1.44
CA PRO A 118 17.21 -15.35 0.11
C PRO A 118 15.76 -14.85 0.07
N LEU A 119 15.26 -14.55 -1.14
CA LEU A 119 13.85 -14.18 -1.33
C LEU A 119 12.93 -15.34 -0.95
N LEU A 120 11.78 -15.05 -0.38
CA LEU A 120 10.84 -16.03 0.15
C LEU A 120 9.83 -16.52 -0.89
N GLY A 121 9.61 -17.82 -0.92
CA GLY A 121 8.57 -18.45 -1.72
C GLY A 121 8.59 -18.02 -3.19
N ASP A 122 7.43 -17.62 -3.71
CA ASP A 122 7.28 -17.23 -5.11
C ASP A 122 7.83 -15.81 -5.42
N ALA A 123 8.21 -15.03 -4.42
CA ALA A 123 8.89 -13.75 -4.62
C ALA A 123 10.17 -13.91 -5.47
N ALA A 124 10.87 -15.05 -5.34
CA ALA A 124 12.05 -15.35 -6.13
C ALA A 124 11.78 -15.38 -7.66
N ASN A 125 10.56 -15.70 -8.07
CA ASN A 125 10.17 -15.82 -9.47
C ASN A 125 9.34 -14.61 -9.98
N ALA A 126 8.87 -13.76 -9.08
CA ALA A 126 8.03 -12.63 -9.42
C ALA A 126 8.83 -11.47 -10.02
N THR A 127 8.18 -10.64 -10.83
CA THR A 127 8.74 -9.34 -11.25
C THR A 127 8.52 -8.33 -10.12
N ASP A 128 9.55 -7.59 -9.71
CA ASP A 128 9.42 -6.51 -8.74
C ASP A 128 8.67 -5.29 -9.30
N LEU A 129 8.36 -4.33 -8.44
CA LEU A 129 7.63 -3.11 -8.80
C LEU A 129 8.56 -1.94 -9.14
N SER A 130 9.85 -2.17 -9.39
CA SER A 130 10.84 -1.11 -9.63
C SER A 130 10.48 -0.19 -10.80
N ASP A 131 9.77 -0.73 -11.82
CA ASP A 131 9.32 0.10 -12.95
C ASP A 131 8.32 1.21 -12.55
N LEU A 132 7.69 1.14 -11.39
CA LEU A 132 6.80 2.19 -10.91
C LEU A 132 7.54 3.38 -10.30
N PHE A 133 8.86 3.30 -10.15
CA PHE A 133 9.70 4.31 -9.50
C PHE A 133 10.69 4.94 -10.49
N VAL A 134 11.09 6.18 -10.23
CA VAL A 134 12.22 6.83 -10.92
C VAL A 134 13.55 6.40 -10.31
N SER A 135 13.54 6.07 -9.02
CA SER A 135 14.63 5.41 -8.31
C SER A 135 14.03 4.53 -7.24
N PHE A 136 14.54 3.34 -7.07
CA PHE A 136 13.97 2.39 -6.10
C PHE A 136 14.14 2.93 -4.67
N PRO A 137 13.12 2.83 -3.80
CA PRO A 137 13.15 3.38 -2.45
C PRO A 137 14.21 2.77 -1.54
#